data_39bc825fc11b9412a5f2a8a022318d33
#
_entry.id   39bc825fc11b9412a5f2a8a022318d33
#
_cell.length_a   1.000
_cell.length_b   1.000
_cell.length_c   1.000
_cell.angle_alpha   90.00
_cell.angle_beta   90.00
_cell.angle_gamma   90.00
#
_symmetry.space_group_name_H-M   'P 1'
#
loop_
_entity.id
_entity.type
_entity.pdbx_description
1 polymer ?
#
loop_
_entity_poly.entity_id
_entity_poly.type
_entity_poly.pdbx_seq_one_letter_code
_entity_poly.pdbx_strand_id
1 'polypeptide(L)'
;MLIKKISPKNRENYNDLSQVIENIKKNNMQSYLGAKGYSIYKSCLTPKIIEFIKKELTVKPTLQNSYIEAKSFPIYQESEKKIYVPRYWGIAMFGHPKMLKIPYGENINVKFEGLLRDYQTNVLNEYLKAIDFGISDDKNKGNGSALIELWTGAGKTVLGLKIIEVLKKKTIIFVHKTFLKNQWIERIQQYLPNARIGSIQGQNIDIENKDIVLAMIQSVSMKTYNDTLFDSFGLSIYDECHHMSSEVFCNCLKKCNTLYGLGL
;
A
#
# COMPACT_ATOMS: atom_id res chain seq x y z
N MET A 1 -17.98 6.04 2.33
CA MET A 1 -16.87 5.27 1.74
C MET A 1 -17.30 4.80 0.36
N LEU A 2 -16.94 5.55 -0.69
CA LEU A 2 -17.25 5.17 -2.07
C LEU A 2 -16.10 4.29 -2.57
N ILE A 3 -16.27 2.98 -2.45
CA ILE A 3 -15.51 2.04 -3.28
C ILE A 3 -16.02 2.27 -4.71
N LYS A 4 -15.31 3.08 -5.49
CA LYS A 4 -15.55 3.12 -6.94
C LYS A 4 -15.32 1.70 -7.45
N LYS A 5 -16.42 0.98 -7.72
CA LYS A 5 -16.36 -0.25 -8.52
C LYS A 5 -15.57 0.11 -9.77
N ILE A 6 -14.47 -0.60 -10.01
CA ILE A 6 -13.73 -0.51 -11.27
C ILE A 6 -14.75 -0.83 -12.35
N SER A 7 -15.21 0.21 -13.08
CA SER A 7 -16.17 0.03 -14.16
C SER A 7 -15.38 -0.41 -15.40
N PRO A 8 -15.64 -1.58 -15.94
CA PRO A 8 -14.94 -2.05 -17.13
C PRO A 8 -15.39 -1.24 -18.35
N LYS A 9 -14.43 -0.71 -19.10
CA LYS A 9 -14.69 0.04 -20.35
C LYS A 9 -15.20 -0.80 -21.52
N ASN A 10 -15.18 -2.14 -21.45
CA ASN A 10 -15.68 -3.04 -22.50
C ASN A 10 -16.38 -4.25 -21.89
N ARG A 11 -17.72 -4.22 -21.81
CA ARG A 11 -18.53 -5.29 -21.19
C ARG A 11 -18.54 -6.64 -21.91
N GLU A 12 -18.37 -6.72 -23.21
CA GLU A 12 -18.48 -7.98 -23.97
C GLU A 12 -17.32 -8.95 -23.75
N ASN A 13 -16.08 -8.46 -23.62
CA ASN A 13 -14.92 -9.30 -23.30
C ASN A 13 -14.84 -9.72 -21.81
N TYR A 14 -15.65 -9.13 -20.94
CA TYR A 14 -15.61 -9.38 -19.50
C TYR A 14 -16.44 -10.60 -19.07
N ASN A 15 -17.51 -10.96 -19.79
CA ASN A 15 -18.33 -12.12 -19.41
C ASN A 15 -17.56 -13.43 -19.53
N ASP A 16 -16.76 -13.57 -20.60
CA ASP A 16 -15.93 -14.77 -20.82
C ASP A 16 -14.78 -14.83 -19.80
N LEU A 17 -14.14 -13.68 -19.50
CA LEU A 17 -13.10 -13.54 -18.50
C LEU A 17 -13.62 -13.72 -17.07
N SER A 18 -14.83 -13.25 -16.77
CA SER A 18 -15.46 -13.41 -15.45
C SER A 18 -15.70 -14.87 -15.12
N GLN A 19 -16.19 -15.66 -16.06
CA GLN A 19 -16.37 -17.11 -15.88
C GLN A 19 -15.02 -17.83 -15.68
N VAL A 20 -13.99 -17.44 -16.42
CA VAL A 20 -12.65 -18.01 -16.28
C VAL A 20 -12.03 -17.62 -14.93
N ILE A 21 -12.20 -16.37 -14.49
CA ILE A 21 -11.73 -15.89 -13.19
C ILE A 21 -12.48 -16.61 -12.04
N GLU A 22 -13.80 -16.83 -12.17
CA GLU A 22 -14.57 -17.62 -11.20
C GLU A 22 -14.12 -19.08 -11.15
N ASN A 23 -13.81 -19.69 -12.28
CA ASN A 23 -13.25 -21.03 -12.34
C ASN A 23 -11.85 -21.10 -11.69
N ILE A 24 -11.03 -20.07 -11.87
CA ILE A 24 -9.72 -19.99 -11.20
C ILE A 24 -9.89 -19.84 -9.69
N LYS A 25 -10.86 -19.03 -9.23
CA LYS A 25 -11.19 -18.90 -7.79
C LYS A 25 -11.62 -20.24 -7.19
N LYS A 26 -12.41 -21.02 -7.92
CA LYS A 26 -12.88 -22.36 -7.49
C LYS A 26 -11.78 -23.42 -7.53
N ASN A 27 -10.87 -23.36 -8.51
CA ASN A 27 -9.86 -24.38 -8.80
C ASN A 27 -8.54 -24.18 -8.06
N ASN A 28 -8.58 -23.84 -6.77
CA ASN A 28 -7.41 -23.93 -5.89
C ASN A 28 -6.18 -23.12 -6.35
N MET A 29 -6.39 -21.92 -6.90
CA MET A 29 -5.32 -21.04 -7.31
C MET A 29 -4.28 -20.84 -6.20
N GLN A 30 -3.01 -21.16 -6.49
CA GLN A 30 -1.92 -20.90 -5.57
C GLN A 30 -1.59 -19.41 -5.59
N SER A 31 -2.01 -18.67 -4.57
CA SER A 31 -1.73 -17.27 -4.39
C SER A 31 -1.25 -16.96 -2.98
N TYR A 32 -0.47 -15.91 -2.85
CA TYR A 32 -0.03 -15.41 -1.55
C TYR A 32 0.21 -13.89 -1.62
N LEU A 33 0.09 -13.21 -0.48
CA LEU A 33 0.51 -11.84 -0.33
C LEU A 33 1.94 -11.82 0.23
N GLY A 34 2.87 -11.22 -0.49
CA GLY A 34 4.28 -11.14 -0.11
C GLY A 34 4.89 -9.76 -0.36
N ALA A 35 6.20 -9.64 -0.20
CA ALA A 35 6.93 -8.38 -0.37
C ALA A 35 6.76 -7.72 -1.75
N LYS A 36 6.44 -8.49 -2.80
CA LYS A 36 6.18 -7.97 -4.16
C LYS A 36 4.69 -7.75 -4.45
N GLY A 37 3.81 -7.78 -3.45
CA GLY A 37 2.37 -7.65 -3.59
C GLY A 37 1.64 -8.99 -3.69
N TYR A 38 0.49 -9.00 -4.36
CA TYR A 38 -0.32 -10.21 -4.58
C TYR A 38 0.33 -11.08 -5.66
N SER A 39 0.76 -12.25 -5.28
CA SER A 39 1.60 -13.14 -6.08
C SER A 39 0.80 -14.33 -6.58
N ILE A 40 0.87 -14.62 -7.87
CA ILE A 40 0.15 -15.73 -8.52
C ILE A 40 1.15 -16.55 -9.34
N TYR A 41 1.08 -17.86 -9.26
CA TYR A 41 1.86 -18.72 -10.14
C TYR A 41 1.27 -18.72 -11.56
N LYS A 42 2.12 -18.48 -12.56
CA LYS A 42 1.71 -18.44 -13.98
C LYS A 42 1.10 -19.78 -14.44
N SER A 43 1.53 -20.88 -13.84
CA SER A 43 0.96 -22.22 -14.10
C SER A 43 -0.52 -22.36 -13.74
N CYS A 44 -1.05 -21.44 -12.90
CA CYS A 44 -2.48 -21.42 -12.54
C CYS A 44 -3.30 -20.50 -13.47
N LEU A 45 -2.67 -19.83 -14.42
CA LEU A 45 -3.28 -18.84 -15.29
C LEU A 45 -3.22 -19.28 -16.76
N THR A 46 -4.27 -18.98 -17.52
CA THR A 46 -4.22 -19.14 -18.97
C THR A 46 -3.43 -17.99 -19.63
N PRO A 47 -2.86 -18.19 -20.82
CA PRO A 47 -2.19 -17.11 -21.54
C PRO A 47 -3.08 -15.86 -21.74
N LYS A 48 -4.37 -16.05 -22.02
CA LYS A 48 -5.36 -14.95 -22.15
C LYS A 48 -5.48 -14.13 -20.88
N ILE A 49 -5.44 -14.75 -19.69
CA ILE A 49 -5.53 -14.03 -18.41
C ILE A 49 -4.24 -13.29 -18.13
N ILE A 50 -3.09 -13.87 -18.44
CA ILE A 50 -1.80 -13.18 -18.27
C ILE A 50 -1.75 -11.94 -19.16
N GLU A 51 -2.21 -12.03 -20.40
CA GLU A 51 -2.29 -10.89 -21.32
C GLU A 51 -3.26 -9.81 -20.79
N PHE A 52 -4.43 -10.23 -20.31
CA PHE A 52 -5.39 -9.32 -19.69
C PHE A 52 -4.79 -8.59 -18.48
N ILE A 53 -4.13 -9.30 -17.56
CA ILE A 53 -3.45 -8.69 -16.39
C ILE A 53 -2.44 -7.64 -16.85
N LYS A 54 -1.62 -7.97 -17.84
CA LYS A 54 -0.59 -7.06 -18.36
C LYS A 54 -1.21 -5.82 -19.00
N LYS A 55 -2.28 -5.99 -19.76
CA LYS A 55 -3.00 -4.87 -20.40
C LYS A 55 -3.66 -3.95 -19.37
N GLU A 56 -4.40 -4.50 -18.42
CA GLU A 56 -5.09 -3.74 -17.37
C GLU A 56 -4.11 -3.00 -16.44
N LEU A 57 -2.98 -3.62 -16.13
CA LEU A 57 -1.98 -3.09 -15.21
C LEU A 57 -0.81 -2.36 -15.93
N THR A 58 -0.97 -2.04 -17.21
CA THR A 58 -0.13 -1.08 -17.92
C THR A 58 -0.88 0.24 -18.02
N VAL A 59 -0.43 1.24 -17.25
CA VAL A 59 -1.10 2.54 -17.13
C VAL A 59 -0.42 3.60 -17.97
N LYS A 60 -1.22 4.49 -18.56
CA LYS A 60 -0.75 5.69 -19.26
C LYS A 60 -1.25 6.91 -18.47
N PRO A 61 -0.37 7.68 -17.81
CA PRO A 61 -0.78 8.87 -17.08
C PRO A 61 -1.42 9.90 -18.00
N THR A 62 -2.47 10.55 -17.55
CA THR A 62 -3.04 11.70 -18.25
C THR A 62 -2.32 12.95 -17.76
N LEU A 63 -1.50 13.54 -18.61
CA LEU A 63 -0.85 14.83 -18.33
C LEU A 63 -1.82 15.96 -18.69
N GLN A 64 -2.28 16.71 -17.69
CA GLN A 64 -3.02 17.94 -17.94
C GLN A 64 -2.05 18.99 -18.50
N ASN A 65 -2.39 19.55 -19.68
CA ASN A 65 -1.66 20.63 -20.32
C ASN A 65 -0.24 20.35 -20.84
N SER A 66 0.11 19.13 -21.25
CA SER A 66 1.38 18.87 -21.94
C SER A 66 1.16 18.33 -23.34
N TYR A 67 1.94 18.86 -24.31
CA TYR A 67 2.02 18.33 -25.68
C TYR A 67 2.85 17.03 -25.78
N ILE A 68 3.41 16.58 -24.65
CA ILE A 68 4.23 15.36 -24.58
C ILE A 68 3.34 14.19 -24.19
N GLU A 69 3.28 13.18 -25.04
CA GLU A 69 2.61 11.93 -24.67
C GLU A 69 3.32 11.24 -23.51
N ALA A 70 2.58 10.99 -22.43
CA ALA A 70 3.11 10.21 -21.31
C ALA A 70 3.39 8.77 -21.76
N LYS A 71 4.57 8.25 -21.41
CA LYS A 71 4.90 6.84 -21.62
C LYS A 71 4.04 5.97 -20.70
N SER A 72 3.50 4.89 -21.26
CA SER A 72 2.87 3.87 -20.45
C SER A 72 3.91 3.07 -19.66
N PHE A 73 3.56 2.66 -18.44
CA PHE A 73 4.42 1.82 -17.60
C PHE A 73 3.62 0.75 -16.87
N PRO A 74 4.22 -0.43 -16.60
CA PRO A 74 3.55 -1.49 -15.87
C PRO A 74 3.54 -1.21 -14.38
N ILE A 75 2.38 -1.42 -13.73
CA ILE A 75 2.24 -1.43 -12.27
C ILE A 75 2.26 -2.85 -11.69
N TYR A 76 2.43 -3.87 -12.53
CA TYR A 76 2.74 -5.25 -12.16
C TYR A 76 4.25 -5.53 -12.25
N GLN A 77 4.67 -6.65 -11.69
CA GLN A 77 5.99 -7.24 -11.86
C GLN A 77 5.84 -8.69 -12.27
N GLU A 78 6.86 -9.27 -12.88
CA GLU A 78 6.85 -10.68 -13.21
C GLU A 78 8.23 -11.33 -13.06
N SER A 79 8.22 -12.63 -12.81
CA SER A 79 9.35 -13.53 -12.93
C SER A 79 9.01 -14.63 -13.94
N GLU A 80 9.94 -15.53 -14.18
CA GLU A 80 9.69 -16.69 -15.04
C GLU A 80 8.43 -17.47 -14.61
N LYS A 81 8.26 -17.71 -13.30
CA LYS A 81 7.21 -18.58 -12.75
C LYS A 81 6.00 -17.85 -12.19
N LYS A 82 6.09 -16.54 -11.93
CA LYS A 82 5.07 -15.79 -11.19
C LYS A 82 4.77 -14.43 -11.82
N ILE A 83 3.54 -13.95 -11.58
CA ILE A 83 3.15 -12.57 -11.79
C ILE A 83 2.76 -11.94 -10.44
N TYR A 84 3.18 -10.70 -10.22
CA TYR A 84 2.95 -9.94 -9.00
C TYR A 84 2.13 -8.72 -9.37
N VAL A 85 0.98 -8.58 -8.71
CA VAL A 85 0.03 -7.49 -9.00
C VAL A 85 -0.23 -6.67 -7.74
N PRO A 86 -0.72 -5.42 -7.87
CA PRO A 86 -1.09 -4.62 -6.73
C PRO A 86 -2.08 -5.37 -5.83
N ARG A 87 -1.87 -5.29 -4.49
CA ARG A 87 -2.64 -6.03 -3.48
C ARG A 87 -4.14 -5.95 -3.70
N TYR A 88 -4.68 -4.73 -3.79
CA TYR A 88 -6.13 -4.53 -3.92
C TYR A 88 -6.70 -5.06 -5.22
N TRP A 89 -5.98 -4.84 -6.31
CA TRP A 89 -6.39 -5.35 -7.60
C TRP A 89 -6.42 -6.89 -7.59
N GLY A 90 -5.38 -7.50 -7.03
CA GLY A 90 -5.31 -8.96 -6.90
C GLY A 90 -6.45 -9.53 -6.05
N ILE A 91 -6.74 -8.91 -4.90
CA ILE A 91 -7.84 -9.34 -4.02
C ILE A 91 -9.20 -9.13 -4.70
N ALA A 92 -9.41 -8.02 -5.37
CA ALA A 92 -10.67 -7.74 -6.08
C ALA A 92 -10.91 -8.74 -7.22
N MET A 93 -9.87 -9.09 -7.97
CA MET A 93 -9.97 -10.00 -9.11
C MET A 93 -10.01 -11.48 -8.70
N PHE A 94 -9.16 -11.89 -7.77
CA PHE A 94 -8.92 -13.31 -7.47
C PHE A 94 -9.35 -13.72 -6.06
N GLY A 95 -9.85 -12.77 -5.24
CA GLY A 95 -10.21 -13.03 -3.85
C GLY A 95 -9.01 -12.95 -2.90
N HIS A 96 -9.26 -13.22 -1.62
CA HIS A 96 -8.20 -13.19 -0.62
C HIS A 96 -7.11 -14.23 -0.90
N PRO A 97 -5.83 -13.90 -0.67
CA PRO A 97 -4.73 -14.83 -0.87
C PRO A 97 -4.83 -15.98 0.15
N LYS A 98 -4.42 -17.18 -0.27
CA LYS A 98 -4.42 -18.36 0.62
C LYS A 98 -3.38 -18.30 1.73
N MET A 99 -2.30 -17.54 1.51
CA MET A 99 -1.20 -17.42 2.46
C MET A 99 -0.74 -15.97 2.56
N LEU A 100 -0.38 -15.56 3.77
CA LEU A 100 0.34 -14.32 4.02
C LEU A 100 1.83 -14.66 4.19
N LYS A 101 2.67 -14.12 3.30
CA LYS A 101 4.13 -14.22 3.32
C LYS A 101 4.78 -12.84 3.42
N ILE A 102 3.99 -11.83 3.75
CA ILE A 102 4.47 -10.48 3.97
C ILE A 102 5.09 -10.40 5.38
N PRO A 103 6.23 -9.73 5.56
CA PRO A 103 6.81 -9.55 6.87
C PRO A 103 5.86 -8.83 7.82
N TYR A 104 5.79 -9.32 9.06
CA TYR A 104 4.93 -8.72 10.09
C TYR A 104 5.48 -7.38 10.62
N GLY A 105 6.75 -7.07 10.32
CA GLY A 105 7.48 -5.94 10.85
C GLY A 105 7.76 -6.05 12.35
N GLU A 106 8.66 -5.19 12.84
CA GLU A 106 9.01 -5.09 14.25
C GLU A 106 7.89 -4.42 15.04
N ASN A 107 7.74 -4.82 16.30
CA ASN A 107 6.86 -4.13 17.23
C ASN A 107 7.58 -2.93 17.86
N ILE A 108 6.84 -1.85 18.07
CA ILE A 108 7.32 -0.65 18.77
C ILE A 108 6.44 -0.35 19.98
N ASN A 109 6.98 0.42 20.91
CA ASN A 109 6.25 0.86 22.10
C ASN A 109 6.27 2.39 22.17
N VAL A 110 5.33 3.00 21.45
CA VAL A 110 5.11 4.45 21.46
C VAL A 110 3.78 4.77 22.13
N LYS A 111 3.69 5.92 22.80
CA LYS A 111 2.49 6.38 23.50
C LYS A 111 2.01 7.67 22.88
N PHE A 112 0.77 7.69 22.44
CA PHE A 112 0.14 8.88 21.87
C PHE A 112 -0.31 9.83 22.99
N GLU A 113 0.18 11.07 22.94
CA GLU A 113 -0.17 12.14 23.86
C GLU A 113 -1.08 13.15 23.15
N GLY A 114 -2.37 13.00 23.33
CA GLY A 114 -3.38 13.86 22.72
C GLY A 114 -4.77 13.25 22.78
N LEU A 115 -5.75 14.00 22.27
CA LEU A 115 -7.14 13.55 22.15
C LEU A 115 -7.56 13.62 20.68
N LEU A 116 -8.20 12.57 20.21
CA LEU A 116 -8.88 12.59 18.92
C LEU A 116 -10.22 13.31 19.05
N ARG A 117 -10.63 14.01 18.00
CA ARG A 117 -12.00 14.51 17.85
C ARG A 117 -12.94 13.33 17.59
N ASP A 118 -14.21 13.47 17.87
CA ASP A 118 -15.20 12.38 17.73
C ASP A 118 -15.20 11.76 16.34
N TYR A 119 -15.18 12.59 15.30
CA TYR A 119 -15.15 12.08 13.92
C TYR A 119 -13.83 11.34 13.60
N GLN A 120 -12.70 11.74 14.18
CA GLN A 120 -11.41 11.03 14.01
C GLN A 120 -11.46 9.65 14.66
N THR A 121 -12.10 9.53 15.82
CA THR A 121 -12.32 8.26 16.51
C THR A 121 -13.16 7.31 15.63
N ASN A 122 -14.21 7.82 15.01
CA ASN A 122 -15.04 7.04 14.09
C ASN A 122 -14.24 6.57 12.86
N VAL A 123 -13.43 7.46 12.26
CA VAL A 123 -12.56 7.13 11.11
C VAL A 123 -11.50 6.09 11.51
N LEU A 124 -10.90 6.22 12.70
CA LEU A 124 -9.96 5.24 13.23
C LEU A 124 -10.59 3.85 13.30
N ASN A 125 -11.79 3.75 13.90
CA ASN A 125 -12.50 2.48 14.03
C ASN A 125 -12.82 1.84 12.67
N GLU A 126 -13.26 2.63 11.70
CA GLU A 126 -13.52 2.14 10.33
C GLU A 126 -12.23 1.71 9.64
N TYR A 127 -11.12 2.45 9.83
CA TYR A 127 -9.82 2.04 9.31
C TYR A 127 -9.37 0.69 9.89
N LEU A 128 -9.47 0.50 11.21
CA LEU A 128 -9.08 -0.74 11.87
C LEU A 128 -9.90 -1.94 11.37
N LYS A 129 -11.21 -1.76 11.16
CA LYS A 129 -12.05 -2.79 10.53
C LYS A 129 -11.62 -3.12 9.09
N ALA A 130 -11.26 -2.09 8.31
CA ALA A 130 -10.87 -2.27 6.91
C ALA A 130 -9.52 -2.98 6.73
N ILE A 131 -8.62 -2.89 7.70
CA ILE A 131 -7.29 -3.53 7.63
C ILE A 131 -7.23 -4.90 8.29
N ASP A 132 -8.26 -5.30 9.06
CA ASP A 132 -8.27 -6.58 9.75
C ASP A 132 -8.34 -7.74 8.75
N PHE A 133 -7.30 -8.57 8.71
CA PHE A 133 -7.26 -9.76 7.85
C PHE A 133 -8.21 -10.86 8.31
N GLY A 134 -8.81 -10.74 9.49
CA GLY A 134 -9.70 -11.73 10.09
C GLY A 134 -9.06 -13.11 10.25
N ILE A 135 -9.01 -13.63 11.45
CA ILE A 135 -8.60 -15.04 11.73
C ILE A 135 -9.79 -15.98 11.51
N SER A 136 -11.01 -15.44 11.42
CA SER A 136 -12.25 -16.21 11.24
C SER A 136 -12.65 -16.30 9.76
N ASP A 137 -13.42 -17.33 9.42
CA ASP A 137 -13.96 -17.59 8.06
C ASP A 137 -14.96 -16.53 7.55
N ASP A 138 -14.95 -15.35 8.14
CA ASP A 138 -15.88 -14.27 7.84
C ASP A 138 -15.62 -13.66 6.46
N LYS A 139 -16.69 -13.45 5.70
CA LYS A 139 -16.69 -12.86 4.34
C LYS A 139 -16.22 -11.38 4.31
N ASN A 140 -15.99 -10.79 5.49
CA ASN A 140 -15.60 -9.39 5.68
C ASN A 140 -14.11 -9.20 6.00
N LYS A 141 -13.24 -10.10 5.52
CA LYS A 141 -11.79 -9.95 5.70
C LYS A 141 -11.30 -8.62 5.15
N GLY A 142 -10.62 -7.85 5.96
CA GLY A 142 -9.95 -6.62 5.53
C GLY A 142 -8.76 -6.91 4.62
N ASN A 143 -8.25 -5.88 4.00
CA ASN A 143 -7.21 -5.98 2.96
C ASN A 143 -5.82 -5.60 3.48
N GLY A 144 -5.67 -5.36 4.79
CA GLY A 144 -4.44 -4.91 5.43
C GLY A 144 -4.10 -3.45 5.19
N SER A 145 -4.85 -2.73 4.35
CA SER A 145 -4.59 -1.32 4.08
C SER A 145 -5.88 -0.60 3.70
N ALA A 146 -5.92 0.71 3.93
CA ALA A 146 -7.03 1.56 3.49
C ALA A 146 -6.56 2.98 3.17
N LEU A 147 -7.38 3.69 2.41
CA LEU A 147 -7.25 5.12 2.13
C LEU A 147 -8.19 5.89 3.05
N ILE A 148 -7.67 6.91 3.72
CA ILE A 148 -8.46 7.85 4.52
C ILE A 148 -8.59 9.16 3.74
N GLU A 149 -9.78 9.44 3.27
CA GLU A 149 -10.12 10.70 2.62
C GLU A 149 -10.81 11.62 3.62
N LEU A 150 -10.15 12.72 3.94
CA LEU A 150 -10.65 13.78 4.82
C LEU A 150 -10.29 15.14 4.22
N TRP A 151 -11.07 16.17 4.57
CA TRP A 151 -10.79 17.55 4.13
C TRP A 151 -9.48 18.08 4.68
N THR A 152 -8.96 19.15 4.06
CA THR A 152 -7.74 19.83 4.53
C THR A 152 -7.97 20.40 5.93
N GLY A 153 -6.99 20.22 6.82
CA GLY A 153 -7.10 20.66 8.22
C GLY A 153 -7.86 19.71 9.15
N ALA A 154 -8.40 18.59 8.65
CA ALA A 154 -9.08 17.58 9.48
C ALA A 154 -8.14 16.81 10.42
N GLY A 155 -6.83 17.07 10.39
CA GLY A 155 -5.86 16.40 11.26
C GLY A 155 -5.52 14.98 10.82
N LYS A 156 -5.41 14.72 9.51
CA LYS A 156 -4.99 13.43 8.93
C LYS A 156 -3.68 12.92 9.56
N THR A 157 -2.70 13.81 9.73
CA THR A 157 -1.41 13.49 10.36
C THR A 157 -1.58 12.99 11.81
N VAL A 158 -2.40 13.68 12.60
CA VAL A 158 -2.68 13.29 14.00
C VAL A 158 -3.36 11.91 14.06
N LEU A 159 -4.31 11.68 13.15
CA LEU A 159 -4.95 10.37 13.02
C LEU A 159 -3.94 9.28 12.62
N GLY A 160 -3.04 9.56 11.68
CA GLY A 160 -1.96 8.65 11.30
C GLY A 160 -1.05 8.28 12.48
N LEU A 161 -0.70 9.27 13.33
CA LEU A 161 0.09 9.03 14.53
C LEU A 161 -0.66 8.16 15.56
N LYS A 162 -1.95 8.37 15.72
CA LYS A 162 -2.78 7.49 16.57
C LYS A 162 -2.86 6.06 16.03
N ILE A 163 -2.94 5.89 14.71
CA ILE A 163 -2.90 4.57 14.07
C ILE A 163 -1.56 3.87 14.34
N ILE A 164 -0.44 4.58 14.29
CA ILE A 164 0.88 4.02 14.64
C ILE A 164 0.88 3.46 16.08
N GLU A 165 0.38 4.24 17.01
CA GLU A 165 0.31 3.81 18.42
C GLU A 165 -0.59 2.59 18.62
N VAL A 166 -1.75 2.56 17.96
CA VAL A 166 -2.71 1.44 18.07
C VAL A 166 -2.15 0.15 17.45
N LEU A 167 -1.53 0.24 16.29
CA LEU A 167 -0.97 -0.93 15.60
C LEU A 167 0.35 -1.41 16.20
N LYS A 168 1.06 -0.54 16.92
CA LYS A 168 2.36 -0.85 17.55
C LYS A 168 3.38 -1.46 16.61
N LYS A 169 3.41 -1.01 15.35
CA LYS A 169 4.33 -1.50 14.33
C LYS A 169 5.32 -0.42 13.92
N LYS A 170 6.60 -0.84 13.78
CA LYS A 170 7.62 0.02 13.16
C LYS A 170 7.11 0.54 11.85
N THR A 171 7.15 1.87 11.69
CA THR A 171 6.42 2.56 10.64
C THR A 171 7.36 3.30 9.71
N ILE A 172 7.09 3.20 8.41
CA ILE A 172 7.72 4.05 7.40
C ILE A 172 6.68 5.03 6.83
N ILE A 173 7.02 6.32 6.80
CA ILE A 173 6.15 7.38 6.29
C ILE A 173 6.79 7.96 5.03
N PHE A 174 6.09 7.85 3.91
CA PHE A 174 6.54 8.34 2.61
C PHE A 174 6.05 9.76 2.37
N VAL A 175 6.99 10.66 2.09
CA VAL A 175 6.73 12.07 1.79
C VAL A 175 7.48 12.48 0.53
N HIS A 176 6.92 13.43 -0.24
CA HIS A 176 7.50 13.85 -1.51
C HIS A 176 8.26 15.20 -1.43
N LYS A 177 8.14 15.93 -0.30
CA LYS A 177 8.79 17.24 -0.09
C LYS A 177 9.41 17.32 1.30
N THR A 178 10.56 18.00 1.40
CA THR A 178 11.28 18.15 2.66
C THR A 178 10.47 18.90 3.72
N PHE A 179 9.67 19.89 3.35
CA PHE A 179 8.85 20.59 4.33
C PHE A 179 7.79 19.68 4.96
N LEU A 180 7.19 18.75 4.20
CA LEU A 180 6.27 17.75 4.75
C LEU A 180 6.99 16.82 5.72
N LYS A 181 8.22 16.38 5.39
CA LYS A 181 9.06 15.61 6.31
C LYS A 181 9.23 16.35 7.64
N ASN A 182 9.55 17.65 7.62
CA ASN A 182 9.74 18.44 8.83
C ASN A 182 8.42 18.58 9.61
N GLN A 183 7.29 18.81 8.94
CA GLN A 183 5.98 18.84 9.59
C GLN A 183 5.65 17.50 10.29
N TRP A 184 5.96 16.37 9.65
CA TRP A 184 5.78 15.07 10.28
C TRP A 184 6.66 14.91 11.52
N ILE A 185 7.93 15.33 11.46
CA ILE A 185 8.86 15.28 12.61
C ILE A 185 8.30 16.10 13.77
N GLU A 186 7.87 17.33 13.54
CA GLU A 186 7.28 18.21 14.56
C GLU A 186 6.03 17.55 15.20
N ARG A 187 5.15 16.96 14.37
CA ARG A 187 3.95 16.29 14.87
C ARG A 187 4.27 14.99 15.62
N ILE A 188 5.26 14.21 15.18
CA ILE A 188 5.72 13.05 15.93
C ILE A 188 6.26 13.47 17.30
N GLN A 189 7.11 14.48 17.36
CA GLN A 189 7.65 15.00 18.62
C GLN A 189 6.55 15.52 19.55
N GLN A 190 5.50 16.12 19.01
CA GLN A 190 4.37 16.65 19.77
C GLN A 190 3.46 15.52 20.34
N TYR A 191 3.15 14.50 19.54
CA TYR A 191 2.12 13.51 19.86
C TYR A 191 2.66 12.12 20.23
N LEU A 192 3.91 11.81 19.87
CA LEU A 192 4.62 10.58 20.19
C LEU A 192 6.03 10.91 20.71
N PRO A 193 6.16 11.65 21.82
CA PRO A 193 7.43 12.23 22.26
C PRO A 193 8.52 11.19 22.57
N ASN A 194 8.15 9.97 22.85
CA ASN A 194 9.07 8.86 23.11
C ASN A 194 9.48 8.08 21.86
N ALA A 195 9.00 8.46 20.67
CA ALA A 195 9.33 7.78 19.42
C ALA A 195 10.72 8.15 18.90
N ARG A 196 11.50 7.15 18.53
CA ARG A 196 12.80 7.32 17.88
C ARG A 196 12.60 7.49 16.38
N ILE A 197 12.97 8.67 15.88
CA ILE A 197 12.75 9.06 14.49
C ILE A 197 14.00 8.78 13.67
N GLY A 198 13.85 8.14 12.52
CA GLY A 198 14.89 7.96 11.51
C GLY A 198 14.52 8.56 10.16
N SER A 199 15.39 8.42 9.17
CA SER A 199 15.09 8.91 7.83
C SER A 199 15.80 8.15 6.71
N ILE A 200 15.14 8.12 5.53
CA ILE A 200 15.74 7.71 4.26
C ILE A 200 15.69 8.90 3.31
N GLN A 201 16.85 9.53 3.09
CA GLN A 201 16.97 10.68 2.20
C GLN A 201 18.36 10.73 1.55
N GLY A 202 18.41 10.74 0.23
CA GLY A 202 19.67 10.71 -0.49
C GLY A 202 20.50 9.48 -0.11
N GLN A 203 21.74 9.66 0.35
CA GLN A 203 22.63 8.59 0.81
C GLN A 203 22.35 8.15 2.26
N ASN A 204 21.61 8.95 3.02
CA ASN A 204 21.33 8.65 4.42
C ASN A 204 20.23 7.61 4.54
N ILE A 205 20.54 6.49 5.22
CA ILE A 205 19.63 5.40 5.55
C ILE A 205 19.74 5.17 7.07
N ASP A 206 18.92 5.87 7.83
CA ASP A 206 18.90 5.79 9.30
C ASP A 206 17.60 5.09 9.73
N ILE A 207 17.64 3.76 9.81
CA ILE A 207 16.47 2.91 10.12
C ILE A 207 16.68 1.99 11.33
N GLU A 208 17.94 1.80 11.76
CA GLU A 208 18.27 0.91 12.86
C GLU A 208 17.86 1.52 14.19
N ASN A 209 17.24 0.74 15.05
CA ASN A 209 16.74 1.19 16.36
C ASN A 209 15.78 2.39 16.29
N LYS A 210 15.06 2.53 15.18
CA LYS A 210 14.05 3.58 14.97
C LYS A 210 12.65 2.99 15.00
N ASP A 211 11.72 3.75 15.56
CA ASP A 211 10.30 3.40 15.64
C ASP A 211 9.54 3.90 14.42
N ILE A 212 9.87 5.13 13.98
CA ILE A 212 9.24 5.80 12.83
C ILE A 212 10.32 6.35 11.91
N VAL A 213 10.23 6.02 10.62
CA VAL A 213 11.20 6.46 9.60
C VAL A 213 10.51 7.30 8.53
N LEU A 214 10.99 8.53 8.32
CA LEU A 214 10.53 9.44 7.26
C LEU A 214 11.32 9.15 5.97
N ALA A 215 10.67 8.69 4.93
CA ALA A 215 11.31 8.32 3.67
C ALA A 215 10.93 9.28 2.54
N MET A 216 11.93 9.87 1.89
CA MET A 216 11.70 10.66 0.67
C MET A 216 11.40 9.71 -0.49
N ILE A 217 10.25 9.86 -1.11
CA ILE A 217 9.78 9.01 -2.21
C ILE A 217 10.80 8.90 -3.33
N GLN A 218 11.41 10.01 -3.73
CA GLN A 218 12.43 10.03 -4.78
C GLN A 218 13.65 9.19 -4.40
N SER A 219 14.09 9.26 -3.13
CA SER A 219 15.22 8.45 -2.65
C SER A 219 14.92 6.97 -2.70
N VAL A 220 13.73 6.56 -2.27
CA VAL A 220 13.32 5.15 -2.30
C VAL A 220 13.09 4.66 -3.73
N SER A 221 12.46 5.46 -4.58
CA SER A 221 12.14 5.06 -5.96
C SER A 221 13.39 4.86 -6.82
N MET A 222 14.37 5.76 -6.72
CA MET A 222 15.52 5.82 -7.64
C MET A 222 16.67 4.88 -7.28
N LYS A 223 16.76 4.43 -6.03
CA LYS A 223 17.87 3.60 -5.56
C LYS A 223 17.50 2.12 -5.51
N THR A 224 18.49 1.28 -5.71
CA THR A 224 18.39 -0.15 -5.41
C THR A 224 18.78 -0.37 -3.95
N TYR A 225 17.96 -1.13 -3.24
CA TYR A 225 18.15 -1.50 -1.86
C TYR A 225 18.26 -3.03 -1.76
N ASN A 226 18.81 -3.52 -0.65
CA ASN A 226 18.70 -4.93 -0.32
C ASN A 226 17.20 -5.30 -0.18
N ASP A 227 16.80 -6.45 -0.71
CA ASP A 227 15.40 -6.92 -0.71
C ASP A 227 14.78 -6.98 0.70
N THR A 228 15.61 -7.13 1.75
CA THR A 228 15.17 -7.22 3.15
C THR A 228 15.15 -5.89 3.89
N LEU A 229 15.58 -4.78 3.27
CA LEU A 229 15.69 -3.48 3.96
C LEU A 229 14.36 -3.03 4.60
N PHE A 230 13.26 -3.33 3.93
CA PHE A 230 11.93 -2.90 4.36
C PHE A 230 11.18 -3.94 5.20
N ASP A 231 11.75 -5.11 5.47
CA ASP A 231 11.09 -6.22 6.18
C ASP A 231 10.82 -5.90 7.66
N SER A 232 11.59 -4.98 8.24
CA SER A 232 11.39 -4.52 9.62
C SER A 232 10.14 -3.64 9.79
N PHE A 233 9.60 -3.07 8.70
CA PHE A 233 8.41 -2.20 8.78
C PHE A 233 7.12 -3.01 8.68
N GLY A 234 6.20 -2.80 9.64
CA GLY A 234 4.88 -3.43 9.64
C GLY A 234 3.76 -2.51 9.15
N LEU A 235 4.00 -1.18 9.16
CA LEU A 235 3.06 -0.17 8.65
C LEU A 235 3.78 0.77 7.68
N SER A 236 3.15 1.04 6.54
CA SER A 236 3.54 2.12 5.63
C SER A 236 2.46 3.18 5.55
N ILE A 237 2.84 4.45 5.68
CA ILE A 237 1.95 5.60 5.51
C ILE A 237 2.40 6.37 4.27
N TYR A 238 1.46 6.68 3.40
CA TYR A 238 1.68 7.45 2.18
C TYR A 238 0.94 8.77 2.29
N ASP A 239 1.70 9.82 2.57
CA ASP A 239 1.17 11.18 2.66
C ASP A 239 0.95 11.78 1.27
N GLU A 240 -0.16 12.50 1.09
CA GLU A 240 -0.60 13.04 -0.20
C GLU A 240 -0.66 11.95 -1.29
N CYS A 241 -1.27 10.82 -0.98
CA CYS A 241 -1.28 9.63 -1.83
C CYS A 241 -1.94 9.84 -3.19
N HIS A 242 -2.67 10.95 -3.41
CA HIS A 242 -3.20 11.33 -4.72
C HIS A 242 -2.10 11.60 -5.77
N HIS A 243 -0.87 11.89 -5.35
CA HIS A 243 0.28 11.99 -6.24
C HIS A 243 0.84 10.63 -6.69
N MET A 244 0.32 9.51 -6.17
CA MET A 244 0.87 8.16 -6.43
C MET A 244 0.59 7.61 -7.82
N SER A 245 -0.06 8.36 -8.69
CA SER A 245 -0.29 7.99 -10.10
C SER A 245 0.96 8.09 -10.99
N SER A 246 2.06 8.65 -10.49
CA SER A 246 3.32 8.73 -11.24
C SER A 246 4.13 7.44 -11.14
N GLU A 247 4.97 7.17 -12.15
CA GLU A 247 5.87 6.01 -12.18
C GLU A 247 6.81 5.97 -10.97
N VAL A 248 7.33 7.13 -10.56
CA VAL A 248 8.24 7.27 -9.42
C VAL A 248 7.58 6.76 -8.13
N PHE A 249 6.32 7.14 -7.88
CA PHE A 249 5.57 6.68 -6.73
C PHE A 249 5.23 5.18 -6.83
N CYS A 250 4.82 4.71 -8.00
CA CYS A 250 4.56 3.28 -8.21
C CYS A 250 5.80 2.43 -7.93
N ASN A 251 6.99 2.89 -8.30
CA ASN A 251 8.24 2.19 -8.01
C ASN A 251 8.56 2.17 -6.52
N CYS A 252 8.21 3.22 -5.76
CA CYS A 252 8.31 3.23 -4.31
C CYS A 252 7.38 2.15 -3.67
N LEU A 253 6.12 2.08 -4.11
CA LEU A 253 5.16 1.07 -3.65
C LEU A 253 5.62 -0.37 -3.93
N LYS A 254 6.25 -0.61 -5.08
CA LYS A 254 6.76 -1.94 -5.45
C LYS A 254 7.88 -2.41 -4.53
N LYS A 255 8.65 -1.50 -3.93
CA LYS A 255 9.81 -1.79 -3.08
C LYS A 255 9.44 -2.00 -1.62
N CYS A 256 8.38 -1.36 -1.14
CA CYS A 256 7.97 -1.41 0.26
C CYS A 256 6.52 -1.88 0.39
N ASN A 257 6.33 -3.17 0.57
CA ASN A 257 5.04 -3.76 0.91
C ASN A 257 5.07 -4.18 2.38
N THR A 258 4.26 -3.53 3.18
CA THR A 258 4.11 -3.80 4.62
C THR A 258 2.81 -4.55 4.89
N LEU A 259 2.70 -5.16 6.07
CA LEU A 259 1.46 -5.82 6.49
C LEU A 259 0.29 -4.85 6.44
N TYR A 260 0.46 -3.67 7.05
CA TYR A 260 -0.54 -2.60 7.07
C TYR A 260 -0.12 -1.43 6.19
N GLY A 261 -1.10 -0.81 5.53
CA GLY A 261 -0.88 0.37 4.71
C GLY A 261 -1.95 1.43 4.94
N LEU A 262 -1.53 2.69 4.96
CA LEU A 262 -2.38 3.85 5.13
C LEU A 262 -2.08 4.89 4.05
N GLY A 263 -3.08 5.25 3.24
CA GLY A 263 -3.04 6.44 2.37
C GLY A 263 -3.76 7.61 3.04
N LEU A 264 -3.16 8.79 2.96
CA LEU A 264 -3.71 10.05 3.50
C LEU A 264 -3.90 11.09 2.40
#